data_45caace844e8e1e7b7f7d8df56cb6820
#
_entry.id   45caace844e8e1e7b7f7d8df56cb6820
#
_cell.length_a   1.000
_cell.length_b   1.000
_cell.length_c   1.000
_cell.angle_alpha   90.00
_cell.angle_beta   90.00
_cell.angle_gamma   90.00
#
_symmetry.space_group_name_H-M   'P 1'
#
loop_
_entity.id
_entity.type
_entity.pdbx_description
1 polymer ?
#
loop_
_entity_poly.entity_id
_entity_poly.type
_entity_poly.pdbx_seq_one_letter_code
_entity_poly.pdbx_strand_id
1 'polypeptide(L)'
;MKNILNSLGFEKSPKDTTVVVAMSGGVDSSTVAGMMKKDGYNVIGITLKLYDDNKEVAASKTCCSGQDIFDAKRVANKLNIEHKILYYQNKFKEGVIDNFVDSYLKGETPIPCVQCNKTVKFNDLFQESLNIKADALVTGHYVKSCLLYTSDAADDQ
;
A
#
# COMPACT_ATOMS: atom_id res chain seq x y z
N MET A 1 -20.07 -31.05 2.01
CA MET A 1 -19.48 -30.28 0.90
C MET A 1 -18.20 -29.66 1.44
N LYS A 2 -17.02 -29.94 0.84
CA LYS A 2 -15.79 -29.25 1.26
C LYS A 2 -15.91 -27.80 0.79
N ASN A 3 -15.95 -26.85 1.74
CA ASN A 3 -15.85 -25.44 1.42
C ASN A 3 -14.50 -25.22 0.71
N ILE A 4 -14.53 -24.92 -0.56
CA ILE A 4 -13.32 -24.64 -1.33
C ILE A 4 -12.96 -23.19 -1.05
N LEU A 5 -11.91 -22.98 -0.28
CA LEU A 5 -11.35 -21.65 -0.04
C LEU A 5 -10.68 -21.14 -1.33
N ASN A 6 -10.83 -19.84 -1.60
CA ASN A 6 -10.04 -19.20 -2.66
C ASN A 6 -8.56 -19.05 -2.25
N SER A 7 -7.70 -18.55 -3.14
CA SER A 7 -6.26 -18.42 -2.86
C SER A 7 -5.92 -17.44 -1.72
N LEU A 8 -6.87 -16.62 -1.29
CA LEU A 8 -6.74 -15.73 -0.12
C LEU A 8 -7.35 -16.30 1.15
N GLY A 9 -7.90 -17.53 1.11
CA GLY A 9 -8.46 -18.22 2.27
C GLY A 9 -9.93 -17.86 2.59
N PHE A 10 -10.66 -17.23 1.69
CA PHE A 10 -12.08 -16.91 1.88
C PHE A 10 -12.98 -17.98 1.27
N GLU A 11 -14.10 -18.26 1.93
CA GLU A 11 -15.19 -19.13 1.43
C GLU A 11 -16.09 -18.43 0.38
N LYS A 12 -15.45 -17.66 -0.51
CA LYS A 12 -16.09 -16.92 -1.60
C LYS A 12 -15.40 -17.22 -2.91
N SER A 13 -16.14 -17.11 -4.02
CA SER A 13 -15.49 -17.18 -5.33
C SER A 13 -14.57 -15.95 -5.52
N PRO A 14 -13.48 -16.05 -6.29
CA PRO A 14 -12.62 -14.89 -6.55
C PRO A 14 -13.39 -13.67 -7.06
N LYS A 15 -14.33 -13.84 -7.97
CA LYS A 15 -15.15 -12.75 -8.55
C LYS A 15 -16.06 -12.04 -7.51
N ASP A 16 -16.44 -12.75 -6.44
CA ASP A 16 -17.27 -12.22 -5.36
C ASP A 16 -16.41 -11.69 -4.20
N THR A 17 -15.07 -11.81 -4.30
CA THR A 17 -14.11 -11.32 -3.33
C THR A 17 -13.51 -10.01 -3.83
N THR A 18 -13.74 -8.92 -3.07
CA THR A 18 -13.18 -7.60 -3.39
C THR A 18 -11.84 -7.42 -2.71
N VAL A 19 -10.84 -7.09 -3.51
CA VAL A 19 -9.44 -6.92 -3.06
C VAL A 19 -8.98 -5.49 -3.34
N VAL A 20 -8.55 -4.79 -2.31
CA VAL A 20 -7.85 -3.52 -2.45
C VAL A 20 -6.36 -3.80 -2.62
N VAL A 21 -5.75 -3.26 -3.68
CA VAL A 21 -4.31 -3.34 -3.92
C VAL A 21 -3.68 -1.97 -3.72
N ALA A 22 -2.72 -1.89 -2.78
CA ALA A 22 -1.91 -0.69 -2.59
C ALA A 22 -0.92 -0.54 -3.75
N MET A 23 -1.17 0.42 -4.64
CA MET A 23 -0.37 0.65 -5.85
C MET A 23 0.56 1.85 -5.66
N SER A 24 1.87 1.60 -5.66
CA SER A 24 2.90 2.66 -5.54
C SER A 24 3.43 3.15 -6.90
N GLY A 25 2.93 2.63 -8.01
CA GLY A 25 3.51 2.87 -9.34
C GLY A 25 4.71 1.97 -9.67
N GLY A 26 5.29 1.29 -8.67
CA GLY A 26 6.40 0.35 -8.85
C GLY A 26 5.98 -0.98 -9.46
N VAL A 27 6.98 -1.77 -9.89
CA VAL A 27 6.80 -3.08 -10.55
C VAL A 27 6.08 -4.07 -9.65
N ASP A 28 6.47 -4.16 -8.38
CA ASP A 28 5.94 -5.18 -7.46
C ASP A 28 4.44 -5.01 -7.22
N SER A 29 4.01 -3.79 -6.87
CA SER A 29 2.60 -3.49 -6.66
C SER A 29 1.75 -3.66 -7.93
N SER A 30 2.33 -3.32 -9.09
CA SER A 30 1.70 -3.51 -10.40
C SER A 30 1.54 -4.98 -10.75
N THR A 31 2.56 -5.79 -10.45
CA THR A 31 2.54 -7.24 -10.65
C THR A 31 1.48 -7.89 -9.77
N VAL A 32 1.42 -7.52 -8.50
CA VAL A 32 0.41 -8.02 -7.56
C VAL A 32 -1.01 -7.68 -8.04
N ALA A 33 -1.25 -6.45 -8.50
CA ALA A 33 -2.54 -6.06 -9.07
C ALA A 33 -2.91 -6.92 -10.29
N GLY A 34 -1.93 -7.18 -11.17
CA GLY A 34 -2.11 -8.06 -12.34
C GLY A 34 -2.40 -9.51 -11.95
N MET A 35 -1.73 -10.05 -10.93
CA MET A 35 -1.97 -11.40 -10.42
C MET A 35 -3.38 -11.53 -9.84
N MET A 36 -3.80 -10.61 -8.96
CA MET A 36 -5.15 -10.63 -8.39
C MET A 36 -6.22 -10.53 -9.48
N LYS A 37 -6.03 -9.67 -10.48
CA LYS A 37 -6.95 -9.57 -11.62
C LYS A 37 -7.00 -10.84 -12.46
N LYS A 38 -5.83 -11.46 -12.73
CA LYS A 38 -5.72 -12.73 -13.46
C LYS A 38 -6.42 -13.87 -12.74
N ASP A 39 -6.32 -13.92 -11.42
CA ASP A 39 -6.97 -14.92 -10.57
C ASP A 39 -8.49 -14.71 -10.45
N GLY A 40 -9.00 -13.63 -11.07
CA GLY A 40 -10.43 -13.36 -11.18
C GLY A 40 -11.05 -12.58 -10.04
N TYR A 41 -10.24 -11.97 -9.17
CA TYR A 41 -10.73 -11.12 -8.08
C TYR A 41 -11.32 -9.80 -8.59
N ASN A 42 -12.25 -9.24 -7.82
CA ASN A 42 -12.71 -7.87 -8.01
C ASN A 42 -11.66 -6.92 -7.39
N VAL A 43 -10.81 -6.32 -8.23
CA VAL A 43 -9.64 -5.55 -7.80
C VAL A 43 -9.91 -4.05 -7.86
N ILE A 44 -9.58 -3.35 -6.78
CA ILE A 44 -9.58 -1.89 -6.68
C ILE A 44 -8.16 -1.45 -6.33
N GLY A 45 -7.51 -0.67 -7.19
CA GLY A 45 -6.21 -0.08 -6.92
C GLY A 45 -6.33 1.19 -6.09
N ILE A 46 -5.47 1.36 -5.09
CA ILE A 46 -5.38 2.61 -4.32
C ILE A 46 -3.94 3.11 -4.30
N THR A 47 -3.76 4.39 -4.64
CA THR A 47 -2.48 5.09 -4.53
C THR A 47 -2.60 6.25 -3.56
N LEU A 48 -1.63 6.38 -2.64
CA LEU A 48 -1.54 7.51 -1.73
C LEU A 48 -0.73 8.65 -2.36
N LYS A 49 -1.26 9.86 -2.38
CA LYS A 49 -0.53 11.07 -2.71
C LYS A 49 -0.05 11.73 -1.42
N LEU A 50 1.26 11.70 -1.17
CA LEU A 50 1.88 12.15 0.08
C LEU A 50 2.51 13.54 -0.03
N TYR A 51 2.77 14.05 -1.24
CA TYR A 51 3.42 15.33 -1.49
C TYR A 51 2.57 16.24 -2.38
N ASP A 52 2.73 17.55 -2.20
CA ASP A 52 2.14 18.55 -3.09
C ASP A 52 3.02 18.76 -4.33
N ASP A 53 2.39 18.86 -5.49
CA ASP A 53 3.09 19.09 -6.78
C ASP A 53 3.73 20.50 -6.87
N ASN A 54 3.33 21.43 -5.99
CA ASN A 54 3.69 22.84 -6.05
C ASN A 54 5.00 23.20 -5.32
N LYS A 55 5.69 22.26 -4.72
CA LYS A 55 6.98 22.53 -4.07
C LYS A 55 8.10 21.91 -4.91
N GLU A 56 9.13 22.69 -5.17
CA GLU A 56 10.32 22.39 -6.00
C GLU A 56 11.10 21.09 -5.66
N VAL A 57 10.57 20.27 -4.77
CA VAL A 57 11.07 18.93 -4.42
C VAL A 57 10.72 17.88 -5.50
N ALA A 58 9.98 18.27 -6.54
CA ALA A 58 9.48 17.38 -7.59
C ALA A 58 10.57 16.76 -8.50
N ALA A 59 11.82 17.12 -8.34
CA ALA A 59 12.92 16.65 -9.21
C ALA A 59 13.68 15.43 -8.67
N SER A 60 13.41 14.96 -7.45
CA SER A 60 14.08 13.78 -6.90
C SER A 60 13.12 12.60 -6.86
N LYS A 61 13.64 11.38 -7.03
CA LYS A 61 12.95 10.09 -6.94
C LYS A 61 12.34 9.85 -5.54
N THR A 62 11.40 10.71 -5.14
CA THR A 62 10.67 10.57 -3.89
C THR A 62 9.55 9.55 -4.03
N CYS A 63 9.41 8.70 -3.05
CA CYS A 63 8.33 7.71 -2.94
C CYS A 63 6.95 8.40 -3.10
N CYS A 64 6.08 7.89 -3.96
CA CYS A 64 4.75 8.46 -4.24
C CYS A 64 4.81 9.83 -4.96
N SER A 65 5.74 10.00 -5.88
CA SER A 65 5.84 11.15 -6.78
C SER A 65 4.66 11.23 -7.76
N GLY A 66 4.49 12.38 -8.42
CA GLY A 66 3.48 12.52 -9.48
C GLY A 66 3.65 11.50 -10.61
N GLN A 67 4.91 11.11 -10.93
CA GLN A 67 5.21 10.06 -11.91
C GLN A 67 4.70 8.69 -11.45
N ASP A 68 4.90 8.33 -10.18
CA ASP A 68 4.45 7.06 -9.62
C ASP A 68 2.93 6.92 -9.69
N ILE A 69 2.21 8.03 -9.41
CA ILE A 69 0.73 8.08 -9.52
C ILE A 69 0.30 7.88 -10.96
N PHE A 70 0.99 8.52 -11.92
CA PHE A 70 0.72 8.36 -13.35
C PHE A 70 0.96 6.91 -13.80
N ASP A 71 2.05 6.29 -13.36
CA ASP A 71 2.37 4.91 -13.70
C ASP A 71 1.37 3.92 -13.09
N ALA A 72 0.96 4.13 -11.82
CA ALA A 72 -0.10 3.34 -11.19
C ALA A 72 -1.41 3.44 -11.96
N LYS A 73 -1.83 4.66 -12.36
CA LYS A 73 -3.04 4.89 -13.15
C LYS A 73 -2.96 4.22 -14.51
N ARG A 74 -1.81 4.28 -15.17
CA ARG A 74 -1.58 3.62 -16.46
C ARG A 74 -1.72 2.11 -16.37
N VAL A 75 -1.18 1.49 -15.32
CA VAL A 75 -1.32 0.05 -15.05
C VAL A 75 -2.76 -0.31 -14.75
N ALA A 76 -3.43 0.44 -13.88
CA ALA A 76 -4.83 0.20 -13.55
C ALA A 76 -5.74 0.25 -14.79
N ASN A 77 -5.52 1.21 -15.68
CA ASN A 77 -6.22 1.30 -16.96
C ASN A 77 -5.96 0.07 -17.85
N LYS A 78 -4.70 -0.39 -17.94
CA LYS A 78 -4.35 -1.59 -18.71
C LYS A 78 -5.01 -2.85 -18.16
N LEU A 79 -5.13 -2.96 -16.85
CA LEU A 79 -5.76 -4.09 -16.16
C LEU A 79 -7.30 -3.99 -16.16
N ASN A 80 -7.84 -2.85 -16.60
CA ASN A 80 -9.27 -2.53 -16.50
C ASN A 80 -9.80 -2.75 -15.08
N ILE A 81 -9.14 -2.09 -14.11
CA ILE A 81 -9.52 -2.06 -12.70
C ILE A 81 -9.82 -0.63 -12.26
N GLU A 82 -10.72 -0.48 -11.27
CA GLU A 82 -10.96 0.81 -10.63
C GLU A 82 -9.68 1.28 -9.92
N HIS A 83 -9.37 2.59 -10.00
CA HIS A 83 -8.22 3.18 -9.35
C HIS A 83 -8.59 4.46 -8.61
N LYS A 84 -8.29 4.51 -7.32
CA LYS A 84 -8.52 5.66 -6.43
C LYS A 84 -7.19 6.29 -6.03
N ILE A 85 -7.16 7.62 -5.97
CA ILE A 85 -6.03 8.39 -5.43
C ILE A 85 -6.51 9.04 -4.14
N LEU A 86 -5.82 8.76 -3.05
CA LEU A 86 -6.10 9.34 -1.74
C LEU A 86 -5.06 10.40 -1.41
N TYR A 87 -5.53 11.55 -0.96
CA TYR A 87 -4.70 12.73 -0.69
C TYR A 87 -4.37 12.78 0.81
N TYR A 88 -3.12 12.47 1.17
CA TYR A 88 -2.67 12.35 2.56
C TYR A 88 -1.51 13.29 2.93
N GLN A 89 -1.35 14.39 2.20
CA GLN A 89 -0.24 15.35 2.36
C GLN A 89 -0.16 15.89 3.80
N ASN A 90 -1.28 16.31 4.37
CA ASN A 90 -1.30 16.87 5.73
C ASN A 90 -0.95 15.82 6.79
N LYS A 91 -1.57 14.64 6.72
CA LYS A 91 -1.26 13.55 7.65
C LYS A 91 0.17 13.06 7.52
N PHE A 92 0.71 13.03 6.31
CA PHE A 92 2.11 12.66 6.09
C PHE A 92 3.05 13.70 6.67
N LYS A 93 2.74 14.99 6.51
CA LYS A 93 3.52 16.07 7.10
C LYS A 93 3.56 15.93 8.64
N GLU A 94 2.40 15.88 9.28
CA GLU A 94 2.29 15.83 10.74
C GLU A 94 2.85 14.52 11.33
N GLY A 95 2.50 13.38 10.73
CA GLY A 95 2.84 12.06 11.26
C GLY A 95 4.26 11.59 10.94
N VAL A 96 4.87 12.10 9.87
CA VAL A 96 6.17 11.62 9.41
C VAL A 96 7.21 12.72 9.35
N ILE A 97 6.92 13.85 8.68
CA ILE A 97 7.93 14.89 8.46
C ILE A 97 8.23 15.62 9.77
N ASP A 98 7.21 16.08 10.49
CA ASP A 98 7.39 16.82 11.73
C ASP A 98 8.06 15.93 12.80
N ASN A 99 7.66 14.65 12.87
CA ASN A 99 8.30 13.66 13.76
C ASN A 99 9.78 13.43 13.40
N PHE A 100 10.10 13.36 12.09
CA PHE A 100 11.48 13.24 11.62
C PHE A 100 12.34 14.42 12.08
N VAL A 101 11.82 15.64 11.90
CA VAL A 101 12.53 16.88 12.32
C VAL A 101 12.75 16.89 13.84
N ASP A 102 11.72 16.58 14.63
CA ASP A 102 11.78 16.57 16.08
C ASP A 102 12.79 15.55 16.61
N SER A 103 12.80 14.33 16.07
CA SER A 103 13.76 13.29 16.45
C SER A 103 15.19 13.71 16.11
N TYR A 104 15.39 14.31 14.93
CA TYR A 104 16.71 14.76 14.49
C TYR A 104 17.25 15.88 15.38
N LEU A 105 16.38 16.82 15.78
CA LEU A 105 16.74 17.90 16.72
C LEU A 105 17.11 17.39 18.12
N LYS A 106 16.57 16.22 18.51
CA LYS A 106 16.93 15.54 19.78
C LYS A 106 18.21 14.71 19.69
N GLY A 107 18.85 14.64 18.51
CA GLY A 107 20.04 13.84 18.29
C GLY A 107 19.76 12.34 18.07
N GLU A 108 18.51 11.98 17.81
CA GLU A 108 18.10 10.60 17.47
C GLU A 108 18.25 10.36 15.95
N THR A 109 18.35 9.10 15.56
CA THR A 109 18.34 8.71 14.13
C THR A 109 16.96 8.18 13.74
N PRO A 110 16.06 9.04 13.21
CA PRO A 110 14.71 8.61 12.85
C PRO A 110 14.71 7.76 11.58
N ILE A 111 13.76 6.82 11.50
CA ILE A 111 13.50 6.00 10.31
C ILE A 111 12.13 6.37 9.73
N PRO A 112 12.05 7.40 8.87
CA PRO A 112 10.77 7.92 8.39
C PRO A 112 9.97 6.91 7.59
N CYS A 113 10.62 5.96 6.89
CA CYS A 113 9.92 4.92 6.13
C CYS A 113 9.13 3.97 7.03
N VAL A 114 9.67 3.59 8.18
CA VAL A 114 8.97 2.74 9.16
C VAL A 114 7.77 3.49 9.73
N GLN A 115 7.96 4.75 10.11
CA GLN A 115 6.87 5.59 10.62
C GLN A 115 5.78 5.78 9.57
N CYS A 116 6.14 6.07 8.32
CA CYS A 116 5.20 6.21 7.22
C CYS A 116 4.39 4.91 6.98
N ASN A 117 5.06 3.77 6.98
CA ASN A 117 4.38 2.49 6.82
C ASN A 117 3.39 2.27 7.97
N LYS A 118 3.82 2.49 9.21
CA LYS A 118 3.01 2.23 10.41
C LYS A 118 1.79 3.16 10.50
N THR A 119 1.95 4.46 10.27
CA THR A 119 0.90 5.46 10.52
C THR A 119 0.05 5.75 9.30
N VAL A 120 0.65 5.94 8.13
CA VAL A 120 -0.07 6.40 6.93
C VAL A 120 -0.43 5.24 6.02
N LYS A 121 0.57 4.42 5.64
CA LYS A 121 0.31 3.42 4.60
C LYS A 121 -0.57 2.28 5.09
N PHE A 122 -0.22 1.62 6.19
CA PHE A 122 -1.00 0.45 6.62
C PHE A 122 -2.29 0.85 7.33
N ASN A 123 -2.23 1.78 8.27
CA ASN A 123 -3.42 2.14 9.02
C ASN A 123 -4.49 2.78 8.13
N ASP A 124 -4.13 3.81 7.37
CA ASP A 124 -5.11 4.55 6.57
C ASP A 124 -5.60 3.74 5.36
N LEU A 125 -4.72 2.97 4.69
CA LEU A 125 -5.16 2.05 3.63
C LEU A 125 -6.08 0.95 4.15
N PHE A 126 -5.80 0.44 5.34
CA PHE A 126 -6.66 -0.55 5.97
C PHE A 126 -8.03 0.03 6.30
N GLN A 127 -8.10 1.22 6.88
CA GLN A 127 -9.38 1.90 7.13
C GLN A 127 -10.15 2.17 5.83
N GLU A 128 -9.47 2.60 4.77
CA GLU A 128 -10.12 2.82 3.49
C GLU A 128 -10.62 1.49 2.87
N SER A 129 -9.88 0.40 3.02
CA SER A 129 -10.34 -0.91 2.58
C SER A 129 -11.61 -1.36 3.29
N LEU A 130 -11.74 -1.05 4.59
CA LEU A 130 -12.96 -1.29 5.36
C LEU A 130 -14.13 -0.41 4.88
N ASN A 131 -13.87 0.88 4.59
CA ASN A 131 -14.87 1.81 4.06
C ASN A 131 -15.45 1.33 2.73
N ILE A 132 -14.60 0.77 1.88
CA ILE A 132 -14.97 0.18 0.58
C ILE A 132 -15.66 -1.19 0.77
N LYS A 133 -15.63 -1.75 1.98
CA LYS A 133 -16.09 -3.11 2.29
C LYS A 133 -15.33 -4.18 1.50
N ALA A 134 -14.02 -3.97 1.32
CA ALA A 134 -13.16 -4.95 0.71
C ALA A 134 -12.91 -6.14 1.67
N ASP A 135 -12.77 -7.31 1.10
CA ASP A 135 -12.49 -8.54 1.85
C ASP A 135 -11.00 -8.64 2.23
N ALA A 136 -10.11 -8.04 1.43
CA ALA A 136 -8.67 -8.07 1.68
C ALA A 136 -7.97 -6.78 1.21
N LEU A 137 -6.90 -6.40 1.95
CA LEU A 137 -5.89 -5.43 1.53
C LEU A 137 -4.63 -6.19 1.14
N VAL A 138 -4.13 -5.92 -0.05
CA VAL A 138 -2.93 -6.57 -0.62
C VAL A 138 -1.90 -5.50 -0.98
N THR A 139 -0.64 -5.80 -0.71
CA THR A 139 0.49 -4.91 -0.99
C THR A 139 1.59 -5.63 -1.75
N GLY A 140 2.47 -4.89 -2.40
CA GLY A 140 3.66 -5.43 -3.09
C GLY A 140 4.84 -5.70 -2.15
N HIS A 141 4.65 -5.78 -0.83
CA HIS A 141 5.72 -6.10 0.11
C HIS A 141 6.07 -7.59 0.06
N TYR A 142 7.37 -7.88 0.15
CA TYR A 142 7.85 -9.24 0.31
C TYR A 142 7.75 -9.65 1.78
N VAL A 143 7.05 -10.76 2.03
CA VAL A 143 6.86 -11.29 3.37
C VAL A 143 7.35 -12.75 3.39
N LYS A 144 8.15 -13.09 4.39
CA LYS A 144 8.55 -14.46 4.68
C LYS A 144 7.85 -14.90 5.97
N SER A 145 7.00 -15.92 5.88
CA SER A 145 6.35 -16.52 7.04
C SER A 145 7.07 -17.81 7.42
N CYS A 146 7.46 -17.93 8.69
CA CYS A 146 8.06 -19.14 9.22
C CYS A 146 7.33 -19.55 10.51
N LEU A 147 6.75 -20.72 10.54
CA LEU A 147 6.00 -21.23 11.69
C LEU A 147 6.85 -21.42 12.95
N LEU A 148 8.19 -21.57 12.78
CA LEU A 148 9.14 -21.76 13.89
C LEU A 148 9.58 -20.43 14.53
N TYR A 149 9.39 -19.28 13.85
CA TYR A 149 9.92 -17.98 14.28
C TYR A 149 8.86 -16.87 14.25
N THR A 150 7.60 -17.21 14.44
CA THR A 150 6.51 -16.22 14.40
C THR A 150 6.60 -15.18 15.52
N SER A 151 7.37 -15.44 16.59
CA SER A 151 7.63 -14.48 17.68
C SER A 151 8.86 -13.63 17.49
N ASP A 152 9.82 -14.03 16.64
CA ASP A 152 11.13 -13.38 16.50
C ASP A 152 11.28 -12.56 15.21
N ALA A 153 10.27 -12.49 14.37
CA ALA A 153 10.32 -11.76 13.09
C ALA A 153 10.50 -10.23 13.25
N ALA A 154 10.45 -9.71 14.47
CA ALA A 154 10.67 -8.30 14.77
C ALA A 154 12.12 -7.96 15.11
N ASP A 155 12.97 -8.94 15.42
CA ASP A 155 14.33 -8.73 15.91
C ASP A 155 15.41 -8.86 14.82
N ASP A 156 15.05 -9.28 13.60
CA ASP A 156 15.98 -9.47 12.48
C ASP A 156 15.99 -8.27 11.50
N GLN A 157 15.98 -7.03 12.04
CA GLN A 157 16.21 -5.81 11.26
C GLN A 157 17.41 -5.04 11.75
#